data_0b2be8b9f24c298ea8fccd320f50d771
#
_entry.id   0b2be8b9f24c298ea8fccd320f50d771
#
_cell.length_a   1.000
_cell.length_b   1.000
_cell.length_c   1.000
_cell.angle_alpha   90.00
_cell.angle_beta   90.00
_cell.angle_gamma   90.00
#
_symmetry.space_group_name_H-M   'P 1'
#
loop_
_entity.id
_entity.type
_entity.pdbx_description
1 polymer ?
#
loop_
_entity_poly.entity_id
_entity_poly.type
_entity_poly.pdbx_seq_one_letter_code
_entity_poly.pdbx_strand_id
1 'polypeptide(L)'
;MGTRKKILSLLLMIVLLLPIGMGIHVEAAAETKQVDVLFTHDTHSHLNSFSTIVDGEQKEVGGFAKIKTLIDEKKKVNPDTLVLDGGDFSMGTLIQTVYDTEAA
;
A
#
# COMPACT_ATOMS: atom_id res chain seq x y z
N MET A 1 -14.38 -66.30 19.77
CA MET A 1 -14.56 -64.87 19.89
C MET A 1 -15.95 -64.53 19.34
N GLY A 2 -16.89 -64.07 20.18
CA GLY A 2 -18.29 -63.94 19.81
C GLY A 2 -18.54 -62.86 18.75
N THR A 3 -19.56 -63.05 17.94
CA THR A 3 -19.98 -62.17 16.83
C THR A 3 -20.07 -60.70 17.30
N ARG A 4 -20.49 -60.42 18.52
CA ARG A 4 -20.56 -59.08 19.11
C ARG A 4 -19.21 -58.39 19.19
N LYS A 5 -18.14 -59.11 19.51
CA LYS A 5 -16.77 -58.54 19.58
C LYS A 5 -16.25 -58.22 18.17
N LYS A 6 -16.59 -58.99 17.17
CA LYS A 6 -16.22 -58.74 15.74
C LYS A 6 -16.93 -57.49 15.22
N ILE A 7 -18.23 -57.32 15.54
CA ILE A 7 -19.01 -56.14 15.10
C ILE A 7 -18.51 -54.90 15.81
N LEU A 8 -18.17 -54.96 17.10
CA LEU A 8 -17.61 -53.83 17.85
C LEU A 8 -16.23 -53.40 17.31
N SER A 9 -15.40 -54.38 16.94
CA SER A 9 -14.08 -54.13 16.36
C SER A 9 -14.18 -53.48 14.98
N LEU A 10 -15.15 -53.91 14.17
CA LEU A 10 -15.42 -53.36 12.85
C LEU A 10 -15.95 -51.91 12.92
N LEU A 11 -16.88 -51.65 13.84
CA LEU A 11 -17.38 -50.31 14.13
C LEU A 11 -16.26 -49.35 14.59
N LEU A 12 -15.39 -49.80 15.49
CA LEU A 12 -14.26 -49.02 15.98
C LEU A 12 -13.29 -48.67 14.84
N MET A 13 -13.04 -49.60 13.93
CA MET A 13 -12.18 -49.41 12.77
C MET A 13 -12.76 -48.39 11.77
N ILE A 14 -14.08 -48.41 11.55
CA ILE A 14 -14.77 -47.43 10.69
C ILE A 14 -14.70 -46.04 11.31
N VAL A 15 -14.89 -45.91 12.63
CA VAL A 15 -14.83 -44.61 13.31
C VAL A 15 -13.40 -44.03 13.26
N LEU A 16 -12.36 -44.86 13.30
CA LEU A 16 -10.96 -44.43 13.24
C LEU A 16 -10.55 -43.98 11.81
N LEU A 17 -11.22 -44.53 10.77
CA LEU A 17 -10.93 -44.20 9.37
C LEU A 17 -11.69 -42.96 8.87
N LEU A 18 -12.77 -42.57 9.52
CA LEU A 18 -13.59 -41.41 9.14
C LEU A 18 -12.85 -40.08 9.11
N PRO A 19 -11.92 -39.74 10.01
CA PRO A 19 -11.20 -38.45 9.98
C PRO A 19 -10.12 -38.38 8.90
N ILE A 20 -9.70 -39.48 8.29
CA ILE A 20 -8.63 -39.47 7.28
C ILE A 20 -9.11 -38.92 5.92
N GLY A 21 -10.41 -38.95 5.68
CA GLY A 21 -11.02 -38.42 4.45
C GLY A 21 -11.41 -36.94 4.50
N MET A 22 -11.49 -36.35 5.68
CA MET A 22 -11.72 -34.91 5.84
C MET A 22 -10.35 -34.22 5.88
N GLY A 23 -9.79 -33.93 4.72
CA GLY A 23 -8.63 -33.07 4.61
C GLY A 23 -8.95 -31.75 5.31
N ILE A 24 -8.29 -31.50 6.44
CA ILE A 24 -8.27 -30.18 7.05
C ILE A 24 -7.46 -29.32 6.07
N HIS A 25 -8.16 -28.65 5.14
CA HIS A 25 -7.56 -27.57 4.38
C HIS A 25 -7.30 -26.43 5.36
N VAL A 26 -6.11 -26.42 5.95
CA VAL A 26 -5.60 -25.22 6.60
C VAL A 26 -5.21 -24.28 5.47
N GLU A 27 -6.16 -23.48 5.06
CA GLU A 27 -5.88 -22.34 4.20
C GLU A 27 -5.08 -21.35 5.07
N ALA A 28 -3.76 -21.39 4.91
CA ALA A 28 -2.92 -20.34 5.46
C ALA A 28 -3.29 -19.06 4.71
N ALA A 29 -4.15 -18.26 5.31
CA ALA A 29 -4.40 -16.90 4.86
C ALA A 29 -3.05 -16.19 4.93
N ALA A 30 -2.38 -16.03 3.80
CA ALA A 30 -1.22 -15.19 3.68
C ALA A 30 -1.71 -13.77 4.02
N GLU A 31 -1.29 -13.26 5.16
CA GLU A 31 -1.56 -11.89 5.56
C GLU A 31 -0.81 -10.98 4.59
N THR A 32 -1.51 -10.51 3.56
CA THR A 32 -0.95 -9.57 2.59
C THR A 32 -0.90 -8.20 3.24
N LYS A 33 0.30 -7.69 3.50
CA LYS A 33 0.50 -6.32 3.96
C LYS A 33 0.58 -5.41 2.73
N GLN A 34 -0.37 -4.50 2.61
CA GLN A 34 -0.34 -3.46 1.58
C GLN A 34 0.59 -2.34 2.04
N VAL A 35 1.50 -1.92 1.19
CA VAL A 35 2.38 -0.78 1.41
C VAL A 35 2.06 0.27 0.34
N ASP A 36 1.70 1.46 0.78
CA ASP A 36 1.52 2.60 -0.11
C ASP A 36 2.87 3.33 -0.25
N VAL A 37 3.23 3.66 -1.47
CA VAL A 37 4.44 4.43 -1.77
C VAL A 37 4.05 5.67 -2.56
N LEU A 38 4.37 6.83 -2.02
CA LEU A 38 4.30 8.11 -2.72
C LEU A 38 5.71 8.47 -3.19
N PHE A 39 5.83 8.75 -4.47
CA PHE A 39 7.12 9.04 -5.07
C PHE A 39 7.06 10.37 -5.82
N THR A 40 8.03 11.24 -5.55
CA THR A 40 8.25 12.50 -6.27
C THR A 40 9.61 12.49 -6.92
N HIS A 41 9.77 13.19 -8.03
CA HIS A 41 11.06 13.49 -8.66
C HIS A 41 10.90 14.67 -9.61
N ASP A 42 12.01 15.27 -10.05
CA ASP A 42 12.06 16.34 -11.06
C ASP A 42 11.12 17.50 -10.74
N THR A 43 11.05 17.92 -9.50
CA THR A 43 10.15 19.00 -9.07
C THR A 43 10.66 20.38 -9.49
N HIS A 44 11.94 20.51 -9.83
CA HIS A 44 12.53 21.68 -10.48
C HIS A 44 12.13 23.01 -9.86
N SER A 45 12.19 23.14 -8.54
CA SER A 45 11.82 24.35 -7.79
C SER A 45 10.41 24.87 -8.01
N HIS A 46 9.47 24.05 -8.46
CA HIS A 46 8.05 24.41 -8.59
C HIS A 46 7.35 24.42 -7.23
N LEU A 47 7.79 25.30 -6.33
CA LEU A 47 7.28 25.39 -4.96
C LEU A 47 5.84 25.88 -4.89
N ASN A 48 5.48 26.80 -5.79
CA ASN A 48 4.15 27.41 -5.86
C ASN A 48 3.25 26.67 -6.86
N SER A 49 1.96 26.69 -6.59
CA SER A 49 0.96 26.30 -7.56
C SER A 49 0.87 27.31 -8.71
N PHE A 50 0.37 26.88 -9.85
CA PHE A 50 0.13 27.71 -11.02
C PHE A 50 -1.21 27.35 -11.68
N SER A 51 -1.79 28.34 -12.37
CA SER A 51 -3.04 28.13 -13.11
C SER A 51 -2.75 27.59 -14.50
N THR A 52 -3.48 26.55 -14.88
CA THR A 52 -3.45 25.97 -16.22
C THR A 52 -4.81 25.42 -16.61
N ILE A 53 -4.96 25.06 -17.90
CA ILE A 53 -6.19 24.44 -18.38
C ILE A 53 -6.06 22.92 -18.27
N VAL A 54 -6.96 22.30 -17.50
CA VAL A 54 -7.08 20.86 -17.37
C VAL A 54 -8.50 20.46 -17.73
N ASP A 55 -8.65 19.60 -18.72
CA ASP A 55 -9.95 19.16 -19.23
C ASP A 55 -10.87 20.32 -19.68
N GLY A 56 -10.26 21.38 -20.27
CA GLY A 56 -10.98 22.56 -20.75
C GLY A 56 -11.36 23.59 -19.66
N GLU A 57 -11.01 23.34 -18.42
CA GLU A 57 -11.28 24.24 -17.27
C GLU A 57 -9.96 24.80 -16.72
N GLN A 58 -10.00 26.07 -16.30
CA GLN A 58 -8.89 26.68 -15.60
C GLN A 58 -8.79 26.11 -14.19
N LYS A 59 -7.67 25.44 -13.88
CA LYS A 59 -7.41 24.84 -12.56
C LYS A 59 -6.06 25.30 -12.05
N GLU A 60 -5.99 25.42 -10.75
CA GLU A 60 -4.75 25.65 -10.03
C GLU A 60 -4.10 24.29 -9.68
N VAL A 61 -2.93 24.02 -10.21
CA VAL A 61 -2.21 22.75 -10.08
C VAL A 61 -0.78 22.94 -9.55
N GLY A 62 -0.16 21.84 -9.14
CA GLY A 62 1.22 21.83 -8.67
C GLY A 62 1.41 22.47 -7.30
N GLY A 63 2.67 22.64 -6.94
CA GLY A 63 3.12 23.24 -5.69
C GLY A 63 3.28 22.27 -4.53
N PHE A 64 4.30 22.49 -3.71
CA PHE A 64 4.63 21.60 -2.59
C PHE A 64 3.55 21.57 -1.50
N ALA A 65 2.79 22.65 -1.33
CA ALA A 65 1.67 22.66 -0.38
C ALA A 65 0.61 21.59 -0.71
N LYS A 66 0.32 21.39 -2.00
CA LYS A 66 -0.61 20.35 -2.44
C LYS A 66 -0.02 18.95 -2.29
N ILE A 67 1.28 18.79 -2.61
CA ILE A 67 1.98 17.53 -2.36
C ILE A 67 1.93 17.17 -0.88
N LYS A 68 2.22 18.13 0.01
CA LYS A 68 2.15 17.94 1.47
C LYS A 68 0.74 17.52 1.91
N THR A 69 -0.29 18.15 1.38
CA THR A 69 -1.69 17.80 1.68
C THR A 69 -1.98 16.34 1.30
N LEU A 70 -1.60 15.92 0.09
CA LEU A 70 -1.76 14.54 -0.36
C LEU A 70 -1.03 13.53 0.52
N ILE A 71 0.21 13.85 0.93
CA ILE A 71 0.99 13.02 1.86
C ILE A 71 0.24 12.87 3.19
N ASP A 72 -0.24 13.97 3.75
CA ASP A 72 -0.94 13.96 5.03
C ASP A 72 -2.24 13.17 4.97
N GLU A 73 -3.01 13.32 3.90
CA GLU A 73 -4.23 12.55 3.67
C GLU A 73 -3.95 11.05 3.57
N LYS A 74 -2.92 10.66 2.82
CA LYS A 74 -2.53 9.26 2.68
C LYS A 74 -2.04 8.67 4.01
N LYS A 75 -1.22 9.42 4.75
CA LYS A 75 -0.74 8.97 6.07
C LYS A 75 -1.83 8.90 7.14
N LYS A 76 -2.90 9.65 7.01
CA LYS A 76 -4.07 9.49 7.89
C LYS A 76 -4.79 8.16 7.66
N VAL A 77 -4.83 7.69 6.41
CA VAL A 77 -5.45 6.41 6.05
C VAL A 77 -4.50 5.24 6.35
N ASN A 78 -3.24 5.37 5.95
CA ASN A 78 -2.21 4.38 6.19
C ASN A 78 -0.95 5.06 6.75
N PRO A 79 -0.73 5.02 8.08
CA PRO A 79 0.44 5.62 8.71
C PRO A 79 1.79 5.08 8.20
N ASP A 80 1.79 3.85 7.68
CA ASP A 80 2.98 3.18 7.13
C ASP A 80 3.29 3.61 5.69
N THR A 81 2.55 4.58 5.12
CA THR A 81 2.83 5.12 3.78
C THR A 81 4.26 5.64 3.70
N LEU A 82 5.01 5.13 2.75
CA LEU A 82 6.36 5.59 2.45
C LEU A 82 6.30 6.83 1.55
N VAL A 83 7.16 7.79 1.83
CA VAL A 83 7.34 8.97 0.98
C VAL A 83 8.79 9.00 0.54
N LEU A 84 9.01 8.95 -0.76
CA LEU A 84 10.33 8.89 -1.37
C LEU A 84 10.46 10.02 -2.38
N ASP A 85 11.67 10.57 -2.48
CA ASP A 85 12.00 11.57 -3.50
C ASP A 85 13.20 11.10 -4.32
N GLY A 86 13.10 11.19 -5.63
CA GLY A 86 14.13 10.78 -6.60
C GLY A 86 15.14 11.88 -6.91
N GLY A 87 14.99 13.04 -6.33
CA GLY A 87 15.87 14.17 -6.55
C GLY A 87 15.48 15.04 -7.74
N ASP A 88 16.45 15.81 -8.21
CA ASP A 88 16.29 16.86 -9.22
C ASP A 88 15.20 17.87 -8.80
N PHE A 89 15.27 18.27 -7.53
CA PHE A 89 14.30 19.18 -6.92
C PHE A 89 14.63 20.65 -7.19
N SER A 90 15.87 20.96 -7.56
CA SER A 90 16.35 22.32 -7.78
C SER A 90 16.44 22.67 -9.27
N MET A 91 16.59 23.96 -9.57
CA MET A 91 16.59 24.53 -10.91
C MET A 91 15.21 24.49 -11.61
N GLY A 92 14.99 25.38 -12.56
CA GLY A 92 13.77 25.42 -13.38
C GLY A 92 12.85 26.60 -13.11
N THR A 93 12.96 27.28 -11.97
CA THR A 93 12.23 28.52 -11.68
C THR A 93 13.16 29.62 -11.18
N LEU A 94 12.65 30.86 -11.19
CA LEU A 94 13.40 32.04 -10.71
C LEU A 94 13.62 32.04 -9.19
N ILE A 95 13.04 31.11 -8.46
CA ILE A 95 13.10 31.07 -7.00
C ILE A 95 14.54 30.98 -6.50
N GLN A 96 15.37 30.22 -7.17
CA GLN A 96 16.79 30.08 -6.85
C GLN A 96 17.59 31.35 -7.09
N THR A 97 17.19 32.15 -8.07
CA THR A 97 17.84 33.42 -8.39
C THR A 97 17.49 34.49 -7.36
N VAL A 98 16.27 34.44 -6.81
CA VAL A 98 15.80 35.43 -5.83
C VAL A 98 16.29 35.12 -4.42
N TYR A 99 16.38 33.85 -4.10
CA TYR A 99 16.68 33.43 -2.71
C TYR A 99 18.07 32.83 -2.58
N ASP A 100 19.04 33.07 -3.37
CA ASP A 100 20.44 32.64 -3.20
C ASP A 100 20.57 31.48 -2.17
N THR A 101 19.83 30.41 -2.37
CA THR A 101 19.54 29.54 -1.27
C THR A 101 19.91 28.09 -1.47
N GLU A 102 20.49 27.62 -0.46
CA GLU A 102 20.40 26.28 0.08
C GLU A 102 18.97 25.75 0.28
N ALA A 103 17.94 26.54 0.10
CA ALA A 103 16.55 26.19 0.31
C ALA A 103 15.78 25.90 -1.00
N ALA A 104 16.50 25.78 -2.07
CA ALA A 104 15.91 25.32 -3.32
C ALA A 104 16.01 23.81 -3.43
#